data_d96f602f58b9f6139b0b209f5d8de8dd
#
_entry.id   d96f602f58b9f6139b0b209f5d8de8dd
#
_cell.length_a   1.000
_cell.length_b   1.000
_cell.length_c   1.000
_cell.angle_alpha   90.00
_cell.angle_beta   90.00
_cell.angle_gamma   90.00
#
_symmetry.space_group_name_H-M   'P 1'
#
loop_
_entity.id
_entity.type
_entity.pdbx_description
1 polymer ?
#
loop_
_entity_poly.entity_id
_entity_poly.type
_entity_poly.pdbx_seq_one_letter_code
_entity_poly.pdbx_strand_id
1 'polypeptide(L)'
;MPADYDQNVFINCPFDDGYQPLFRALIFAVFECGLRPRCAQEVYDGGEVRIEKIARIVRDCRWGIHDISRTDLNAHNLPRFNMPLELGLFLGAQRFGIGPQARKSCLVLDRERYRYQEFISDIATPGSSPNCRRFARLPKSKSMS
;
A
#
# COMPACT_ATOMS: atom_id res chain seq x y z
N MET A 1 1.89 20.19 7.48
CA MET A 1 1.67 19.31 6.32
C MET A 1 2.60 19.72 5.19
N PRO A 2 3.25 18.79 4.50
CA PRO A 2 4.01 19.14 3.33
C PRO A 2 3.10 19.74 2.25
N ALA A 3 3.61 20.69 1.47
CA ALA A 3 2.86 21.38 0.42
C ALA A 3 2.26 20.42 -0.62
N ASP A 4 2.85 19.24 -0.77
CA ASP A 4 2.50 18.22 -1.78
C ASP A 4 1.61 17.09 -1.23
N TYR A 5 1.05 17.21 -0.03
CA TYR A 5 0.25 16.16 0.61
C TYR A 5 -0.83 15.58 -0.31
N ASP A 6 -1.59 16.45 -0.96
CA ASP A 6 -2.71 16.06 -1.84
C ASP A 6 -2.24 15.39 -3.14
N GLN A 7 -0.95 15.49 -3.48
CA GLN A 7 -0.37 14.87 -4.67
C GLN A 7 0.40 13.59 -4.37
N ASN A 8 0.77 13.35 -3.11
CA ASN A 8 1.58 12.21 -2.73
C ASN A 8 0.75 10.92 -2.62
N VAL A 9 1.29 9.85 -3.21
CA VAL A 9 0.75 8.48 -3.20
C VAL A 9 1.74 7.54 -2.53
N PHE A 10 1.41 6.99 -1.37
CA PHE A 10 2.23 5.96 -0.73
C PHE A 10 2.03 4.62 -1.45
N ILE A 11 3.12 4.05 -1.95
CA ILE A 11 3.13 2.74 -2.59
C ILE A 11 3.73 1.72 -1.63
N ASN A 12 2.88 0.84 -1.13
CA ASN A 12 3.22 -0.29 -0.28
C ASN A 12 3.09 -1.58 -1.10
N CYS A 13 4.22 -2.15 -1.48
CA CYS A 13 4.27 -3.35 -2.31
C CYS A 13 5.54 -4.15 -2.02
N PRO A 14 5.64 -5.40 -2.49
CA PRO A 14 6.89 -6.14 -2.50
C PRO A 14 7.95 -5.44 -3.36
N PHE A 15 9.22 -5.50 -2.93
CA PHE A 15 10.36 -4.92 -3.66
C PHE A 15 11.34 -5.96 -4.19
N ASP A 16 10.90 -7.22 -4.29
CA ASP A 16 11.72 -8.27 -4.89
C ASP A 16 11.76 -8.18 -6.43
N ASP A 17 12.74 -8.84 -7.04
CA ASP A 17 12.98 -8.78 -8.48
C ASP A 17 11.76 -9.21 -9.30
N GLY A 18 11.01 -10.21 -8.84
CA GLY A 18 9.81 -10.70 -9.51
C GLY A 18 8.66 -9.69 -9.52
N TYR A 19 8.68 -8.72 -8.61
CA TYR A 19 7.66 -7.66 -8.53
C TYR A 19 8.06 -6.40 -9.30
N GLN A 20 9.31 -6.24 -9.68
CA GLN A 20 9.83 -5.01 -10.31
C GLN A 20 9.03 -4.56 -11.54
N PRO A 21 8.58 -5.41 -12.48
CA PRO A 21 7.78 -4.96 -13.61
C PRO A 21 6.47 -4.31 -13.18
N LEU A 22 5.79 -4.89 -12.17
CA LEU A 22 4.54 -4.35 -11.64
C LEU A 22 4.78 -3.06 -10.83
N PHE A 23 5.85 -3.00 -10.05
CA PHE A 23 6.24 -1.79 -9.35
C PHE A 23 6.46 -0.62 -10.31
N ARG A 24 7.19 -0.84 -11.41
CA ARG A 24 7.40 0.19 -12.45
C ARG A 24 6.09 0.62 -13.10
N ALA A 25 5.17 -0.31 -13.35
CA ALA A 25 3.86 0.00 -13.90
C ALA A 25 3.02 0.85 -12.93
N LEU A 26 3.08 0.57 -11.62
CA LEU A 26 2.41 1.38 -10.59
C LEU A 26 3.00 2.80 -10.54
N ILE A 27 4.33 2.94 -10.54
CA ILE A 27 5.01 4.24 -10.59
C ILE A 27 4.56 5.04 -11.81
N PHE A 28 4.58 4.41 -12.99
CA PHE A 28 4.16 5.05 -14.24
C PHE A 28 2.70 5.51 -14.17
N ALA A 29 1.80 4.64 -13.72
CA ALA A 29 0.38 4.97 -13.60
C ALA A 29 0.12 6.15 -12.64
N VAL A 30 0.86 6.24 -11.55
CA VAL A 30 0.75 7.35 -10.60
C VAL A 30 1.22 8.66 -11.25
N PHE A 31 2.32 8.66 -12.00
CA PHE A 31 2.79 9.82 -12.74
C PHE A 31 1.82 10.26 -13.84
N GLU A 32 1.23 9.31 -14.59
CA GLU A 32 0.22 9.60 -15.61
C GLU A 32 -1.05 10.28 -15.02
N CYS A 33 -1.34 10.00 -13.74
CA CYS A 33 -2.41 10.69 -13.02
C CYS A 33 -2.02 12.09 -12.51
N GLY A 34 -0.83 12.58 -12.80
CA GLY A 34 -0.32 13.86 -12.28
C GLY A 34 0.01 13.82 -10.78
N LEU A 35 0.18 12.60 -10.22
CA LEU A 35 0.48 12.38 -8.80
C LEU A 35 1.95 12.00 -8.62
N ARG A 36 2.41 12.02 -7.37
CA ARG A 36 3.79 11.74 -7.00
C ARG A 36 3.88 10.44 -6.20
N PRO A 37 4.53 9.39 -6.74
CA PRO A 37 4.72 8.14 -5.99
C PRO A 37 5.76 8.35 -4.88
N ARG A 38 5.46 7.78 -3.71
CA ARG A 38 6.33 7.76 -2.53
C ARG A 38 6.41 6.33 -2.01
N CYS A 39 7.59 5.85 -1.66
CA CYS A 39 7.76 4.51 -1.11
C CYS A 39 8.91 4.41 -0.10
N ALA A 40 8.98 3.30 0.61
CA ALA A 40 10.01 3.08 1.64
C ALA A 40 11.45 3.03 1.09
N GLN A 41 11.64 2.95 -0.22
CA GLN A 41 12.97 2.92 -0.85
C GLN A 41 13.53 4.32 -1.16
N GLU A 42 12.73 5.40 -1.08
CA GLU A 42 13.14 6.75 -1.48
C GLU A 42 14.33 7.33 -0.72
N VAL A 43 14.44 7.02 0.56
CA VAL A 43 15.43 7.61 1.44
C VAL A 43 16.25 6.52 2.07
N TYR A 44 17.54 6.51 1.79
CA TYR A 44 18.51 5.66 2.46
C TYR A 44 19.13 6.47 3.60
N ASP A 45 18.43 6.53 4.73
CA ASP A 45 19.03 6.96 5.99
C ASP A 45 19.31 5.71 6.83
N GLY A 46 20.58 5.32 6.90
CA GLY A 46 21.00 4.09 7.57
C GLY A 46 20.81 4.09 9.09
N GLY A 47 20.41 5.23 9.68
CA GLY A 47 20.17 5.37 11.11
C GLY A 47 18.69 5.39 11.51
N GLU A 48 17.76 5.58 10.57
CA GLU A 48 16.33 5.65 10.87
C GLU A 48 15.70 4.25 11.01
N VAL A 49 14.95 4.04 12.07
CA VAL A 49 14.16 2.82 12.26
C VAL A 49 13.12 2.74 11.15
N ARG A 50 13.05 1.60 10.46
CA ARG A 50 12.20 1.43 9.26
C ARG A 50 10.73 1.83 9.48
N ILE A 51 10.16 1.51 10.64
CA ILE A 51 8.76 1.83 10.94
C ILE A 51 8.53 3.34 11.06
N GLU A 52 9.49 4.09 11.63
CA GLU A 52 9.41 5.54 11.74
C GLU A 52 9.44 6.20 10.37
N LYS A 53 10.30 5.72 9.47
CA LYS A 53 10.35 6.15 8.08
C LYS A 53 9.02 5.92 7.37
N ILE A 54 8.44 4.73 7.49
CA ILE A 54 7.15 4.40 6.90
C ILE A 54 6.05 5.30 7.46
N ALA A 55 6.00 5.48 8.78
CA ALA A 55 5.02 6.34 9.43
C ALA A 55 5.11 7.79 8.93
N ARG A 56 6.34 8.31 8.73
CA ARG A 56 6.57 9.64 8.18
C ARG A 56 6.07 9.75 6.74
N ILE A 57 6.39 8.79 5.87
CA ILE A 57 5.92 8.79 4.47
C ILE A 57 4.39 8.67 4.42
N VAL A 58 3.81 7.77 5.22
CA VAL A 58 2.34 7.64 5.34
C VAL A 58 1.71 8.97 5.74
N ARG A 59 2.26 9.66 6.75
CA ARG A 59 1.75 10.97 7.17
C ARG A 59 1.73 11.99 6.04
N ASP A 60 2.73 11.94 5.15
CA ASP A 60 2.95 12.91 4.08
C ASP A 60 2.17 12.59 2.79
N CYS A 61 1.41 11.51 2.76
CA CYS A 61 0.63 11.06 1.61
C CYS A 61 -0.88 11.08 1.87
N ARG A 62 -1.65 11.69 0.96
CA ARG A 62 -3.10 11.59 0.97
C ARG A 62 -3.59 10.24 0.44
N TRP A 63 -2.92 9.73 -0.58
CA TRP A 63 -3.32 8.53 -1.30
C TRP A 63 -2.43 7.36 -0.93
N GLY A 64 -2.98 6.14 -1.00
CA GLY A 64 -2.22 4.91 -0.81
C GLY A 64 -2.56 3.87 -1.87
N ILE A 65 -1.55 3.10 -2.30
CA ILE A 65 -1.72 1.86 -3.07
C ILE A 65 -1.04 0.78 -2.26
N HIS A 66 -1.81 -0.22 -1.84
CA HIS A 66 -1.35 -1.28 -0.98
C HIS A 66 -1.53 -2.63 -1.67
N ASP A 67 -0.43 -3.27 -2.02
CA ASP A 67 -0.45 -4.62 -2.59
C ASP A 67 -0.26 -5.66 -1.49
N ILE A 68 -1.32 -6.39 -1.19
CA ILE A 68 -1.35 -7.47 -0.22
C ILE A 68 -1.42 -8.85 -0.88
N SER A 69 -1.07 -8.95 -2.17
CA SER A 69 -1.18 -10.19 -2.95
C SER A 69 -0.21 -11.28 -2.51
N ARG A 70 0.93 -10.91 -1.90
CA ARG A 70 1.98 -11.83 -1.49
C ARG A 70 1.89 -12.18 -0.01
N THR A 71 1.09 -13.17 0.28
CA THR A 71 0.93 -13.78 1.62
C THR A 71 1.53 -15.19 1.68
N ASP A 72 2.31 -15.57 0.67
CA ASP A 72 2.93 -16.90 0.61
C ASP A 72 3.95 -17.09 1.74
N LEU A 73 4.02 -18.33 2.23
CA LEU A 73 4.94 -18.70 3.30
C LEU A 73 6.38 -18.68 2.79
N ASN A 74 7.31 -18.20 3.61
CA ASN A 74 8.74 -18.27 3.35
C ASN A 74 9.31 -19.67 3.68
N ALA A 75 10.62 -19.84 3.55
CA ALA A 75 11.32 -21.09 3.87
C ALA A 75 11.15 -21.54 5.33
N HIS A 76 10.75 -20.65 6.24
CA HIS A 76 10.48 -20.93 7.65
C HIS A 76 8.99 -21.10 7.95
N ASN A 77 8.15 -21.26 6.91
CA ASN A 77 6.69 -21.40 7.02
C ASN A 77 6.00 -20.18 7.66
N LEU A 78 6.55 -18.99 7.44
CA LEU A 78 6.02 -17.71 7.94
C LEU A 78 5.57 -16.82 6.79
N PRO A 79 4.37 -16.22 6.85
CA PRO A 79 3.92 -15.26 5.86
C PRO A 79 4.60 -13.90 6.05
N ARG A 80 4.58 -13.08 4.99
CA ARG A 80 5.05 -11.70 5.07
C ARG A 80 3.94 -10.79 5.58
N PHE A 81 4.11 -10.22 6.76
CA PHE A 81 3.13 -9.33 7.39
C PHE A 81 3.37 -7.84 7.14
N ASN A 82 4.50 -7.46 6.54
CA ASN A 82 4.86 -6.04 6.37
C ASN A 82 3.82 -5.26 5.57
N MET A 83 3.34 -5.79 4.43
CA MET A 83 2.35 -5.12 3.62
C MET A 83 1.01 -4.91 4.35
N PRO A 84 0.44 -5.93 5.03
CA PRO A 84 -0.73 -5.73 5.89
C PRO A 84 -0.50 -4.77 7.05
N LEU A 85 0.68 -4.79 7.69
CA LEU A 85 1.02 -3.86 8.76
C LEU A 85 1.03 -2.41 8.26
N GLU A 86 1.68 -2.16 7.14
CA GLU A 86 1.76 -0.82 6.53
C GLU A 86 0.39 -0.32 6.05
N LEU A 87 -0.47 -1.21 5.54
CA LEU A 87 -1.87 -0.91 5.27
C LEU A 87 -2.61 -0.51 6.55
N GLY A 88 -2.41 -1.25 7.63
CA GLY A 88 -2.99 -0.94 8.94
C GLY A 88 -2.57 0.43 9.46
N LEU A 89 -1.29 0.82 9.30
CA LEU A 89 -0.81 2.14 9.64
C LEU A 89 -1.49 3.25 8.83
N PHE A 90 -1.67 3.02 7.53
CA PHE A 90 -2.34 3.98 6.65
C PHE A 90 -3.82 4.16 7.03
N LEU A 91 -4.53 3.06 7.26
CA LEU A 91 -5.94 3.07 7.70
C LEU A 91 -6.08 3.67 9.10
N GLY A 92 -5.14 3.39 10.01
CA GLY A 92 -5.10 3.99 11.34
C GLY A 92 -4.91 5.50 11.28
N ALA A 93 -3.98 5.99 10.44
CA ALA A 93 -3.78 7.41 10.21
C ALA A 93 -5.04 8.09 9.66
N GLN A 94 -5.81 7.42 8.79
CA GLN A 94 -7.09 7.90 8.32
C GLN A 94 -8.14 7.92 9.44
N ARG A 95 -8.25 6.82 10.18
CA ARG A 95 -9.33 6.61 11.17
C ARG A 95 -9.21 7.49 12.40
N PHE A 96 -7.99 7.65 12.89
CA PHE A 96 -7.70 8.37 14.14
C PHE A 96 -7.09 9.76 13.90
N GLY A 97 -6.70 10.05 12.66
CA GLY A 97 -6.15 11.35 12.28
C GLY A 97 -7.23 12.43 12.17
N ILE A 98 -6.79 13.67 12.30
CA ILE A 98 -7.62 14.87 12.17
C ILE A 98 -7.23 15.67 10.93
N GLY A 99 -8.10 16.55 10.47
CA GLY A 99 -7.84 17.43 9.34
C GLY A 99 -7.48 16.65 8.05
N PRO A 100 -6.33 16.94 7.43
CA PRO A 100 -5.93 16.28 6.19
C PRO A 100 -5.81 14.75 6.30
N GLN A 101 -5.39 14.23 7.46
CA GLN A 101 -5.23 12.77 7.66
C GLN A 101 -6.57 12.03 7.53
N ALA A 102 -7.66 12.60 8.04
CA ALA A 102 -8.99 12.00 7.93
C ALA A 102 -9.50 11.89 6.48
N ARG A 103 -8.90 12.65 5.54
CA ARG A 103 -9.24 12.62 4.11
C ARG A 103 -8.45 11.61 3.29
N LYS A 104 -7.60 10.81 3.92
CA LYS A 104 -6.84 9.75 3.23
C LYS A 104 -7.77 8.80 2.49
N SER A 105 -7.26 8.26 1.38
CA SER A 105 -7.95 7.22 0.62
C SER A 105 -6.92 6.26 0.06
N CYS A 106 -7.25 4.98 -0.03
CA CYS A 106 -6.36 3.99 -0.58
C CYS A 106 -7.05 3.02 -1.54
N LEU A 107 -6.21 2.46 -2.41
CA LEU A 107 -6.52 1.32 -3.26
C LEU A 107 -5.79 0.10 -2.69
N VAL A 108 -6.49 -0.99 -2.49
CA VAL A 108 -5.91 -2.27 -2.10
C VAL A 108 -5.90 -3.20 -3.29
N LEU A 109 -4.72 -3.75 -3.60
CA LEU A 109 -4.51 -4.71 -4.68
C LEU A 109 -4.35 -6.11 -4.09
N ASP A 110 -5.01 -7.08 -4.70
CA ASP A 110 -4.87 -8.49 -4.38
C ASP A 110 -4.91 -9.34 -5.66
N ARG A 111 -4.42 -10.58 -5.60
CA ARG A 111 -4.40 -11.51 -6.74
C ARG A 111 -5.77 -12.13 -7.05
N GLU A 112 -6.65 -12.22 -6.04
CA GLU A 112 -7.99 -12.77 -6.18
C GLU A 112 -9.01 -11.87 -5.47
N ARG A 113 -10.20 -11.79 -6.08
CA ARG A 113 -11.29 -11.01 -5.52
C ARG A 113 -11.74 -11.61 -4.17
N TYR A 114 -11.82 -10.77 -3.15
CA TYR A 114 -12.23 -11.12 -1.79
C TYR A 114 -11.30 -12.06 -1.01
N ARG A 115 -10.16 -12.49 -1.56
CA ARG A 115 -9.20 -13.34 -0.84
C ARG A 115 -8.71 -12.72 0.47
N TYR A 116 -8.56 -11.40 0.51
CA TYR A 116 -8.16 -10.67 1.71
C TYR A 116 -9.08 -10.91 2.92
N GLN A 117 -10.34 -11.29 2.71
CA GLN A 117 -11.30 -11.60 3.78
C GLN A 117 -10.88 -12.81 4.61
N GLU A 118 -10.04 -13.68 4.06
CA GLU A 118 -9.53 -14.86 4.77
C GLU A 118 -8.44 -14.52 5.78
N PHE A 119 -7.72 -13.39 5.60
CA PHE A 119 -6.59 -13.01 6.46
C PHE A 119 -6.64 -11.59 7.01
N ILE A 120 -7.49 -10.70 6.48
CA ILE A 120 -7.78 -9.37 7.01
C ILE A 120 -9.30 -9.12 6.94
N SER A 121 -10.07 -9.94 7.62
CA SER A 121 -11.54 -9.90 7.58
C SER A 121 -12.13 -8.57 8.05
N ASP A 122 -11.45 -7.87 8.96
CA ASP A 122 -11.97 -6.65 9.59
C ASP A 122 -12.07 -5.45 8.64
N ILE A 123 -11.36 -5.47 7.51
CA ILE A 123 -11.48 -4.42 6.49
C ILE A 123 -12.57 -4.71 5.45
N ALA A 124 -13.27 -5.85 5.59
CA ALA A 124 -14.21 -6.36 4.61
C ALA A 124 -15.65 -5.85 4.77
N THR A 125 -15.94 -5.03 5.76
CA THR A 125 -17.32 -4.65 6.09
C THR A 125 -17.94 -3.78 4.99
N PRO A 126 -19.06 -4.20 4.39
CA PRO A 126 -19.81 -3.36 3.45
C PRO A 126 -20.26 -2.06 4.15
N GLY A 127 -19.82 -0.92 3.65
CA GLY A 127 -20.22 0.41 4.15
C GLY A 127 -19.27 1.05 5.17
N SER A 128 -18.16 0.45 5.53
CA SER A 128 -17.31 0.93 6.63
C SER A 128 -16.32 2.05 6.30
N SER A 129 -16.18 2.48 5.06
CA SER A 129 -15.57 3.79 4.73
C SER A 129 -15.85 4.17 3.28
N PRO A 130 -16.43 5.35 3.02
CA PRO A 130 -16.58 5.86 1.65
C PRO A 130 -15.23 6.12 0.96
N ASN A 131 -14.13 6.07 1.69
CA ASN A 131 -12.79 6.45 1.23
C ASN A 131 -11.83 5.28 0.97
N CYS A 132 -12.15 4.04 1.35
CA CYS A 132 -11.39 2.87 0.91
C CYS A 132 -12.04 2.29 -0.36
N ARG A 133 -11.71 2.87 -1.51
CA ARG A 133 -12.33 2.50 -2.77
C ARG A 133 -11.50 1.47 -3.51
N ARG A 134 -12.10 0.28 -3.65
CA ARG A 134 -11.86 -0.75 -4.65
C ARG A 134 -10.65 -1.64 -4.43
N PHE A 135 -10.94 -2.89 -4.13
CA PHE A 135 -10.06 -4.00 -4.43
C PHE A 135 -9.96 -4.14 -5.95
N ALA A 136 -8.77 -3.93 -6.50
CA ALA A 136 -8.47 -4.21 -7.88
C ALA A 136 -7.72 -5.53 -7.97
N ARG A 137 -8.13 -6.38 -8.92
CA ARG A 137 -7.44 -7.64 -9.21
C ARG A 137 -6.20 -7.36 -10.03
N LEU A 138 -5.07 -7.86 -9.58
CA LEU A 138 -3.86 -7.88 -10.39
C LEU A 138 -4.01 -8.85 -11.58
N PRO A 139 -3.47 -8.52 -12.75
CA PRO A 139 -3.45 -9.46 -13.86
C PRO A 139 -2.70 -10.72 -13.45
N LYS A 140 -3.23 -11.90 -13.78
CA LYS A 140 -2.52 -13.17 -13.61
C LYS A 140 -1.22 -13.08 -14.40
N SER A 141 -0.08 -13.31 -13.76
CA SER A 141 1.15 -13.55 -14.50
C SER A 141 0.92 -14.73 -15.42
N LYS A 142 1.07 -14.54 -16.73
CA LYS A 142 1.14 -15.69 -17.64
C LYS A 142 2.34 -16.51 -17.18
N SER A 143 2.10 -17.72 -16.70
CA SER A 143 3.15 -18.72 -16.60
C SER A 143 3.69 -18.89 -18.02
N MET A 144 4.92 -18.46 -18.24
CA MET A 144 5.64 -18.85 -19.44
C MET A 144 5.90 -20.35 -19.30
N SER A 145 5.15 -21.11 -20.10
CA SER A 145 5.44 -22.52 -20.36
C SER A 145 6.70 -22.64 -21.18
#